data_fa76043159e1ae5c75c38e934a17803e
#
_entry.id   fa76043159e1ae5c75c38e934a17803e
#
_cell.length_a   1.000
_cell.length_b   1.000
_cell.length_c   1.000
_cell.angle_alpha   90.00
_cell.angle_beta   90.00
_cell.angle_gamma   90.00
#
_symmetry.space_group_name_H-M   'P 1'
#
loop_
_entity.id
_entity.type
_entity.pdbx_description
1 polymer ?
#
loop_
_entity_poly.entity_id
_entity_poly.type
_entity_poly.pdbx_seq_one_letter_code
_entity_poly.pdbx_strand_id
1 'polypeptide(L)'
;MKLTRFSNTTRQGPASSPKQSVLYVEDEDVNWEVTEFSLRTRFSLSRAKTSEEAFQMRKKNSYDLILMDIQLMGSELNGIEITQVLRGLYDGKPPSYTQGVTPGEARIIFVTAYSARYGKQELLEAGGDDLMTKPVDFTRLSLVMSRMVVREAFKRQPEIQTKLAADQQVERRQSTRIDYRMDCRVQCSGYIYRGMITNISLGGARLFLRKLDPGHPLVTDADCQVEFTTAWGQVIANAKVVEHGPADDEIRISFSFIPPASESVLKNWLEKKDD
;
A
#
# COMPACT_ATOMS: atom_id res chain seq x y z
N MET A 1 -33.95 -36.71 41.38
CA MET A 1 -33.31 -36.73 40.05
C MET A 1 -33.42 -35.32 39.47
N LYS A 2 -32.36 -34.49 39.62
CA LYS A 2 -32.35 -33.09 39.14
C LYS A 2 -31.67 -33.03 37.80
N LEU A 3 -32.40 -32.62 36.76
CA LEU A 3 -31.90 -32.37 35.41
C LEU A 3 -31.20 -31.01 35.38
N THR A 4 -29.89 -31.03 35.18
CA THR A 4 -29.08 -29.84 34.95
C THR A 4 -29.27 -29.39 33.53
N ARG A 5 -29.78 -28.17 33.32
CA ARG A 5 -29.88 -27.51 32.03
C ARG A 5 -28.48 -27.05 31.61
N PHE A 6 -28.00 -27.57 30.49
CA PHE A 6 -26.81 -27.03 29.80
C PHE A 6 -27.22 -25.72 29.07
N SER A 7 -26.70 -24.60 29.54
CA SER A 7 -26.81 -23.34 28.84
C SER A 7 -25.86 -23.33 27.63
N ASN A 8 -26.46 -23.29 26.45
CA ASN A 8 -25.72 -23.05 25.18
C ASN A 8 -25.16 -21.62 25.19
N THR A 9 -23.90 -21.47 25.52
CA THR A 9 -23.16 -20.22 25.31
C THR A 9 -22.78 -20.16 23.83
N THR A 10 -23.52 -19.39 23.04
CA THR A 10 -23.20 -19.07 21.66
C THR A 10 -21.87 -18.31 21.66
N ARG A 11 -20.80 -18.94 21.19
CA ARG A 11 -19.52 -18.26 20.91
C ARG A 11 -19.76 -17.23 19.84
N GLN A 12 -19.86 -15.96 20.21
CA GLN A 12 -19.72 -14.85 19.27
C GLN A 12 -18.30 -14.92 18.73
N GLY A 13 -18.19 -15.11 17.42
CA GLY A 13 -16.92 -15.01 16.72
C GLY A 13 -16.31 -13.60 16.90
N PRO A 14 -15.00 -13.44 16.71
CA PRO A 14 -14.35 -12.14 16.88
C PRO A 14 -15.06 -11.10 16.01
N ALA A 15 -15.49 -9.99 16.62
CA ALA A 15 -16.11 -8.87 15.94
C ALA A 15 -15.16 -8.43 14.80
N SER A 16 -15.64 -8.46 13.57
CA SER A 16 -14.86 -7.99 12.40
C SER A 16 -14.50 -6.52 12.63
N SER A 17 -13.23 -6.19 12.51
CA SER A 17 -12.78 -4.80 12.56
C SER A 17 -13.61 -3.95 11.59
N PRO A 18 -13.99 -2.71 11.97
CA PRO A 18 -14.80 -1.86 11.11
C PRO A 18 -14.08 -1.66 9.77
N LYS A 19 -14.84 -1.79 8.67
CA LYS A 19 -14.30 -1.54 7.32
C LYS A 19 -13.86 -0.08 7.21
N GLN A 20 -12.77 0.14 6.52
CA GLN A 20 -12.25 1.47 6.25
C GLN A 20 -13.18 2.21 5.29
N SER A 21 -13.37 3.51 5.57
CA SER A 21 -14.26 4.38 4.83
C SER A 21 -13.56 5.00 3.63
N VAL A 22 -14.16 4.84 2.44
CA VAL A 22 -13.60 5.32 1.18
C VAL A 22 -14.63 6.18 0.46
N LEU A 23 -14.25 7.39 0.08
CA LEU A 23 -15.01 8.23 -0.84
C LEU A 23 -14.45 8.02 -2.25
N TYR A 24 -15.29 7.64 -3.20
CA TYR A 24 -14.93 7.62 -4.61
C TYR A 24 -15.63 8.77 -5.33
N VAL A 25 -14.85 9.70 -5.85
CA VAL A 25 -15.35 10.80 -6.69
C VAL A 25 -15.26 10.35 -8.13
N GLU A 26 -16.41 10.03 -8.73
CA GLU A 26 -16.54 9.37 -10.02
C GLU A 26 -17.93 9.63 -10.59
N ASP A 27 -18.03 10.24 -11.76
CA ASP A 27 -19.29 10.58 -12.42
C ASP A 27 -19.90 9.42 -13.22
N GLU A 28 -19.06 8.51 -13.75
CA GLU A 28 -19.51 7.37 -14.55
C GLU A 28 -20.04 6.22 -13.69
N ASP A 29 -21.30 5.80 -13.98
CA ASP A 29 -21.96 4.74 -13.21
C ASP A 29 -21.26 3.39 -13.35
N VAL A 30 -20.78 3.06 -14.55
CA VAL A 30 -20.08 1.79 -14.81
C VAL A 30 -18.78 1.67 -13.99
N ASN A 31 -17.98 2.73 -13.95
CA ASN A 31 -16.74 2.76 -13.16
C ASN A 31 -17.04 2.60 -11.68
N TRP A 32 -18.08 3.25 -11.19
CA TRP A 32 -18.53 3.10 -9.80
C TRP A 32 -18.96 1.67 -9.50
N GLU A 33 -19.85 1.08 -10.28
CA GLU A 33 -20.41 -0.25 -10.04
C GLU A 33 -19.32 -1.33 -10.00
N VAL A 34 -18.38 -1.28 -10.94
CA VAL A 34 -17.25 -2.23 -10.99
C VAL A 34 -16.33 -2.06 -9.79
N THR A 35 -16.06 -0.82 -9.39
CA THR A 35 -15.20 -0.52 -8.25
C THR A 35 -15.88 -0.94 -6.94
N GLU A 36 -17.15 -0.60 -6.76
CA GLU A 36 -17.94 -0.98 -5.59
C GLU A 36 -17.99 -2.49 -5.46
N PHE A 37 -18.34 -3.22 -6.51
CA PHE A 37 -18.38 -4.68 -6.51
C PHE A 37 -17.03 -5.29 -6.13
N SER A 38 -15.93 -4.75 -6.65
CA SER A 38 -14.59 -5.29 -6.43
C SER A 38 -14.05 -5.04 -5.02
N LEU A 39 -14.44 -3.93 -4.39
CA LEU A 39 -13.84 -3.48 -3.13
C LEU A 39 -14.76 -3.59 -1.90
N ARG A 40 -16.08 -3.74 -2.06
CA ARG A 40 -17.07 -3.73 -0.95
C ARG A 40 -16.88 -4.79 0.12
N THR A 41 -16.16 -5.86 -0.16
CA THR A 41 -15.86 -6.89 0.83
C THR A 41 -14.88 -6.40 1.89
N ARG A 42 -13.97 -5.48 1.53
CA ARG A 42 -12.88 -4.97 2.38
C ARG A 42 -13.10 -3.54 2.85
N PHE A 43 -13.77 -2.72 2.04
CA PHE A 43 -13.94 -1.28 2.27
C PHE A 43 -15.42 -0.91 2.34
N SER A 44 -15.72 0.18 3.04
CA SER A 44 -17.04 0.84 3.02
C SER A 44 -16.96 2.00 2.05
N LEU A 45 -17.56 1.85 0.86
CA LEU A 45 -17.49 2.84 -0.20
C LEU A 45 -18.69 3.78 -0.17
N SER A 46 -18.41 5.04 -0.46
CA SER A 46 -19.40 6.08 -0.74
C SER A 46 -19.03 6.76 -2.04
N ARG A 47 -20.02 7.21 -2.82
CA ARG A 47 -19.78 7.89 -4.10
C ARG A 47 -20.20 9.34 -4.06
N ALA A 48 -19.41 10.19 -4.73
CA ALA A 48 -19.80 11.53 -5.15
C ALA A 48 -19.63 11.65 -6.67
N LYS A 49 -20.61 12.19 -7.37
CA LYS A 49 -20.55 12.37 -8.83
C LYS A 49 -19.94 13.71 -9.23
N THR A 50 -19.98 14.69 -8.34
CA THR A 50 -19.52 16.06 -8.59
C THR A 50 -18.66 16.58 -7.45
N SER A 51 -17.95 17.68 -7.69
CA SER A 51 -17.20 18.39 -6.66
C SER A 51 -18.09 18.83 -5.50
N GLU A 52 -19.29 19.38 -5.78
CA GLU A 52 -20.21 19.80 -4.75
C GLU A 52 -20.62 18.64 -3.82
N GLU A 53 -21.03 17.50 -4.41
CA GLU A 53 -21.36 16.29 -3.63
C GLU A 53 -20.17 15.82 -2.79
N ALA A 54 -18.96 15.80 -3.37
CA ALA A 54 -17.74 15.40 -2.66
C ALA A 54 -17.51 16.28 -1.41
N PHE A 55 -17.61 17.59 -1.53
CA PHE A 55 -17.46 18.50 -0.40
C PHE A 55 -18.61 18.39 0.60
N GLN A 56 -19.85 18.21 0.16
CA GLN A 56 -20.99 17.97 1.06
C GLN A 56 -20.81 16.68 1.88
N MET A 57 -20.33 15.62 1.26
CA MET A 57 -20.05 14.35 1.94
C MET A 57 -18.88 14.48 2.91
N ARG A 58 -17.83 15.21 2.56
CA ARG A 58 -16.68 15.49 3.44
C ARG A 58 -17.05 16.35 4.65
N LYS A 59 -18.05 17.21 4.56
CA LYS A 59 -18.56 17.97 5.71
C LYS A 59 -19.26 17.08 6.73
N LYS A 60 -19.94 16.04 6.24
CA LYS A 60 -20.77 15.15 7.08
C LYS A 60 -19.99 13.96 7.63
N ASN A 61 -18.97 13.50 6.91
CA ASN A 61 -18.28 12.25 7.20
C ASN A 61 -16.75 12.41 7.11
N SER A 62 -16.04 11.61 7.90
CA SER A 62 -14.62 11.39 7.75
C SER A 62 -14.37 10.19 6.84
N TYR A 63 -13.37 10.28 5.98
CA TYR A 63 -12.94 9.19 5.12
C TYR A 63 -11.47 8.90 5.36
N ASP A 64 -11.11 7.63 5.35
CA ASP A 64 -9.71 7.18 5.47
C ASP A 64 -8.97 7.35 4.14
N LEU A 65 -9.70 7.15 3.04
CA LEU A 65 -9.21 7.21 1.65
C LEU A 65 -10.18 7.94 0.75
N ILE A 66 -9.64 8.59 -0.27
CA ILE A 66 -10.39 9.16 -1.39
C ILE A 66 -9.82 8.58 -2.68
N LEU A 67 -10.66 7.93 -3.47
CA LEU A 67 -10.37 7.64 -4.87
C LEU A 67 -10.90 8.80 -5.69
N MET A 68 -10.08 9.35 -6.57
CA MET A 68 -10.37 10.59 -7.28
C MET A 68 -10.21 10.43 -8.78
N ASP A 69 -11.30 10.46 -9.54
CA ASP A 69 -11.16 10.66 -10.98
C ASP A 69 -10.78 12.11 -11.27
N ILE A 70 -9.96 12.31 -12.28
CA ILE A 70 -9.54 13.65 -12.70
C ILE A 70 -10.65 14.34 -13.51
N GLN A 71 -11.28 13.61 -14.42
CA GLN A 71 -12.35 14.16 -15.25
C GLN A 71 -13.72 13.82 -14.67
N LEU A 72 -14.45 14.86 -14.32
CA LEU A 72 -15.79 14.76 -13.75
C LEU A 72 -16.74 15.60 -14.60
N MET A 73 -17.55 14.91 -15.43
CA MET A 73 -18.51 15.58 -16.31
C MET A 73 -19.59 16.31 -15.49
N GLY A 74 -19.85 17.55 -15.83
CA GLY A 74 -20.84 18.38 -15.14
C GLY A 74 -20.42 18.87 -13.75
N SER A 75 -19.16 18.66 -13.35
CA SER A 75 -18.60 19.17 -12.12
C SER A 75 -17.93 20.54 -12.35
N GLU A 76 -18.07 21.46 -11.39
CA GLU A 76 -17.42 22.78 -11.45
C GLU A 76 -15.90 22.68 -11.29
N LEU A 77 -15.44 21.79 -10.38
CA LEU A 77 -14.02 21.49 -10.19
C LEU A 77 -13.71 20.08 -10.71
N ASN A 78 -12.57 19.92 -11.37
CA ASN A 78 -12.02 18.60 -11.72
C ASN A 78 -11.34 17.95 -10.50
N GLY A 79 -10.93 16.69 -10.62
CA GLY A 79 -10.35 15.96 -9.49
C GLY A 79 -9.04 16.52 -8.96
N ILE A 80 -8.23 17.18 -9.82
CA ILE A 80 -7.00 17.86 -9.40
C ILE A 80 -7.35 19.07 -8.54
N GLU A 81 -8.27 19.91 -9.00
CA GLU A 81 -8.73 21.09 -8.30
C GLU A 81 -9.42 20.73 -6.96
N ILE A 82 -10.25 19.69 -6.94
CA ILE A 82 -10.83 19.17 -5.69
C ILE A 82 -9.71 18.79 -4.72
N THR A 83 -8.69 18.08 -5.20
CA THR A 83 -7.55 17.67 -4.36
C THR A 83 -6.79 18.87 -3.82
N GLN A 84 -6.51 19.86 -4.66
CA GLN A 84 -5.83 21.09 -4.24
C GLN A 84 -6.64 21.84 -3.17
N VAL A 85 -7.97 21.96 -3.33
CA VAL A 85 -8.82 22.57 -2.29
C VAL A 85 -8.78 21.77 -1.00
N LEU A 86 -8.85 20.43 -1.05
CA LEU A 86 -8.77 19.54 0.12
C LEU A 86 -7.41 19.61 0.83
N ARG A 87 -6.36 19.99 0.12
CA ARG A 87 -4.98 20.16 0.65
C ARG A 87 -4.65 21.62 1.02
N GLY A 88 -5.51 22.58 0.68
CA GLY A 88 -5.22 24.01 0.87
C GLY A 88 -4.17 24.54 -0.11
N LEU A 89 -4.04 23.90 -1.28
CA LEU A 89 -3.08 24.26 -2.35
C LEU A 89 -3.75 24.93 -3.55
N TYR A 90 -5.07 25.12 -3.52
CA TYR A 90 -5.83 25.70 -4.63
C TYR A 90 -5.49 27.18 -4.81
N ASP A 91 -5.03 27.54 -6.00
CA ASP A 91 -4.70 28.91 -6.36
C ASP A 91 -5.96 29.60 -6.90
N GLY A 92 -6.52 30.48 -6.09
CA GLY A 92 -7.73 31.23 -6.41
C GLY A 92 -8.80 31.17 -5.33
N LYS A 93 -10.00 31.68 -5.66
CA LYS A 93 -11.14 31.63 -4.75
C LYS A 93 -11.95 30.37 -5.00
N PRO A 94 -11.92 29.39 -4.09
CA PRO A 94 -12.70 28.18 -4.27
C PRO A 94 -14.21 28.44 -4.18
N PRO A 95 -15.06 27.62 -4.81
CA PRO A 95 -16.50 27.71 -4.76
C PRO A 95 -17.07 27.74 -3.33
N SER A 96 -18.20 28.40 -3.14
CA SER A 96 -18.78 28.59 -1.80
C SER A 96 -19.13 27.29 -1.07
N TYR A 97 -19.47 26.24 -1.79
CA TYR A 97 -19.78 24.94 -1.21
C TYR A 97 -18.55 24.22 -0.61
N THR A 98 -17.35 24.68 -0.86
CA THR A 98 -16.13 24.13 -0.23
C THR A 98 -15.90 24.65 1.18
N GLN A 99 -16.56 25.78 1.56
CA GLN A 99 -16.40 26.38 2.87
C GLN A 99 -16.79 25.43 4.00
N GLY A 100 -16.02 25.45 5.10
CA GLY A 100 -16.25 24.58 6.26
C GLY A 100 -15.71 23.15 6.14
N VAL A 101 -15.05 22.82 5.03
CA VAL A 101 -14.26 21.59 4.94
C VAL A 101 -12.83 21.91 5.39
N THR A 102 -12.41 21.32 6.49
CA THR A 102 -11.02 21.43 6.94
C THR A 102 -10.12 20.55 6.06
N PRO A 103 -8.90 21.02 5.73
CA PRO A 103 -7.90 20.16 5.10
C PRO A 103 -7.77 18.84 5.86
N GLY A 104 -7.94 17.74 5.17
CA GLY A 104 -8.02 16.43 5.80
C GLY A 104 -6.78 15.58 5.52
N GLU A 105 -6.51 14.66 6.44
CA GLU A 105 -5.41 13.69 6.30
C GLU A 105 -5.78 12.47 5.45
N ALA A 106 -7.01 12.41 4.91
CA ALA A 106 -7.42 11.30 4.03
C ALA A 106 -6.43 11.13 2.88
N ARG A 107 -6.03 9.91 2.62
CA ARG A 107 -5.14 9.59 1.49
C ARG A 107 -5.92 9.72 0.20
N ILE A 108 -5.31 10.34 -0.81
CA ILE A 108 -5.94 10.58 -2.11
C ILE A 108 -5.19 9.78 -3.17
N ILE A 109 -5.89 8.86 -3.83
CA ILE A 109 -5.38 8.09 -4.97
C ILE A 109 -6.12 8.56 -6.21
N PHE A 110 -5.41 9.12 -7.17
CA PHE A 110 -6.00 9.42 -8.48
C PHE A 110 -6.26 8.12 -9.24
N VAL A 111 -7.47 8.00 -9.82
CA VAL A 111 -7.88 6.86 -10.65
C VAL A 111 -8.36 7.41 -11.98
N THR A 112 -7.52 7.41 -13.01
CA THR A 112 -7.81 8.14 -14.25
C THR A 112 -7.40 7.41 -15.51
N ALA A 113 -8.12 7.64 -16.62
CA ALA A 113 -7.70 7.24 -17.96
C ALA A 113 -6.63 8.17 -18.57
N TYR A 114 -6.41 9.35 -17.98
CA TYR A 114 -5.60 10.43 -18.56
C TYR A 114 -4.16 10.49 -18.04
N SER A 115 -3.56 9.36 -17.70
CA SER A 115 -2.17 9.28 -17.25
C SER A 115 -1.14 9.79 -18.28
N ALA A 116 -1.50 9.83 -19.57
CA ALA A 116 -0.65 10.39 -20.62
C ALA A 116 -0.63 11.94 -20.64
N ARG A 117 -1.67 12.59 -20.11
CA ARG A 117 -1.80 14.06 -20.08
C ARG A 117 -1.21 14.68 -18.82
N TYR A 118 -1.26 13.97 -17.70
CA TYR A 118 -0.78 14.43 -16.40
C TYR A 118 0.34 13.51 -15.92
N GLY A 119 1.52 14.08 -15.70
CA GLY A 119 2.64 13.34 -15.14
C GLY A 119 2.34 12.90 -13.68
N LYS A 120 2.87 11.75 -13.28
CA LYS A 120 2.74 11.30 -11.87
C LYS A 120 3.21 12.38 -10.90
N GLN A 121 4.30 13.06 -11.23
CA GLN A 121 4.88 14.12 -10.41
C GLN A 121 3.90 15.28 -10.21
N GLU A 122 3.24 15.73 -11.28
CA GLU A 122 2.25 16.82 -11.24
C GLU A 122 1.07 16.49 -10.32
N LEU A 123 0.59 15.25 -10.37
CA LEU A 123 -0.52 14.78 -9.52
C LEU A 123 -0.12 14.67 -8.04
N LEU A 124 1.12 14.30 -7.75
CA LEU A 124 1.66 14.30 -6.40
C LEU A 124 1.84 15.74 -5.87
N GLU A 125 2.31 16.67 -6.71
CA GLU A 125 2.43 18.09 -6.37
C GLU A 125 1.07 18.75 -6.12
N ALA A 126 0.02 18.30 -6.81
CA ALA A 126 -1.35 18.71 -6.55
C ALA A 126 -1.90 18.20 -5.20
N GLY A 127 -1.16 17.35 -4.50
CA GLY A 127 -1.50 16.82 -3.17
C GLY A 127 -2.07 15.40 -3.16
N GLY A 128 -2.01 14.68 -4.29
CA GLY A 128 -2.30 13.25 -4.34
C GLY A 128 -1.21 12.42 -3.66
N ASP A 129 -1.58 11.24 -3.17
CA ASP A 129 -0.64 10.31 -2.53
C ASP A 129 -0.18 9.19 -3.47
N ASP A 130 -1.00 8.84 -4.47
CA ASP A 130 -0.64 7.88 -5.52
C ASP A 130 -1.54 8.03 -6.75
N LEU A 131 -1.21 7.27 -7.81
CA LEU A 131 -1.92 7.25 -9.09
C LEU A 131 -2.19 5.81 -9.53
N MET A 132 -3.42 5.55 -9.97
CA MET A 132 -3.84 4.34 -10.64
C MET A 132 -4.44 4.67 -12.00
N THR A 133 -3.97 4.01 -13.05
CA THR A 133 -4.50 4.20 -14.40
C THR A 133 -5.70 3.29 -14.67
N LYS A 134 -6.69 3.79 -15.37
CA LYS A 134 -7.79 2.98 -15.93
C LYS A 134 -7.28 2.25 -17.20
N PRO A 135 -7.62 0.97 -17.44
CA PRO A 135 -8.47 0.11 -16.62
C PRO A 135 -7.81 -0.28 -15.30
N VAL A 136 -8.61 -0.30 -14.22
CA VAL A 136 -8.11 -0.49 -12.86
C VAL A 136 -7.77 -1.95 -12.58
N ASP A 137 -6.53 -2.20 -12.14
CA ASP A 137 -6.18 -3.45 -11.47
C ASP A 137 -6.65 -3.39 -10.01
N PHE A 138 -7.81 -3.97 -9.72
CA PHE A 138 -8.41 -3.95 -8.38
C PHE A 138 -7.62 -4.71 -7.33
N THR A 139 -6.83 -5.71 -7.73
CA THR A 139 -5.93 -6.43 -6.81
C THR A 139 -4.84 -5.48 -6.33
N ARG A 140 -4.21 -4.78 -7.25
CA ARG A 140 -3.18 -3.77 -6.96
C ARG A 140 -3.78 -2.58 -6.18
N LEU A 141 -4.93 -2.05 -6.61
CA LEU A 141 -5.60 -0.94 -5.93
C LEU A 141 -5.92 -1.31 -4.47
N SER A 142 -6.55 -2.46 -4.22
CA SER A 142 -6.86 -2.95 -2.87
C SER A 142 -5.62 -3.07 -1.98
N LEU A 143 -4.50 -3.50 -2.54
CA LEU A 143 -3.23 -3.60 -1.82
C LEU A 143 -2.68 -2.22 -1.45
N VAL A 144 -2.66 -1.28 -2.39
CA VAL A 144 -2.20 0.10 -2.18
C VAL A 144 -3.06 0.79 -1.11
N MET A 145 -4.38 0.69 -1.22
CA MET A 145 -5.32 1.25 -0.25
C MET A 145 -5.08 0.71 1.16
N SER A 146 -4.97 -0.61 1.31
CA SER A 146 -4.72 -1.26 2.60
C SER A 146 -3.40 -0.79 3.24
N ARG A 147 -2.33 -0.64 2.46
CA ARG A 147 -1.04 -0.12 2.94
C ARG A 147 -1.14 1.33 3.43
N MET A 148 -1.84 2.18 2.69
CA MET A 148 -1.99 3.59 3.05
C MET A 148 -2.72 3.75 4.39
N VAL A 149 -3.80 3.00 4.59
CA VAL A 149 -4.59 3.08 5.82
C VAL A 149 -3.82 2.53 7.02
N VAL A 150 -3.16 1.39 6.87
CA VAL A 150 -2.32 0.83 7.94
C VAL A 150 -1.24 1.84 8.34
N ARG A 151 -0.58 2.48 7.40
CA ARG A 151 0.45 3.50 7.67
C ARG A 151 -0.11 4.70 8.44
N GLU A 152 -1.34 5.14 8.14
CA GLU A 152 -1.98 6.24 8.88
C GLU A 152 -2.43 5.82 10.29
N ALA A 153 -2.97 4.63 10.44
CA ALA A 153 -3.31 4.10 11.76
C ALA A 153 -2.08 4.05 12.68
N PHE A 154 -0.92 3.66 12.14
CA PHE A 154 0.34 3.67 12.86
C PHE A 154 0.81 5.08 13.24
N LYS A 155 0.63 6.09 12.38
CA LYS A 155 1.02 7.48 12.70
C LYS A 155 0.17 8.07 13.83
N ARG A 156 -1.12 7.71 13.91
CA ARG A 156 -2.06 8.22 14.91
C ARG A 156 -1.89 7.63 16.31
N GLN A 157 -1.08 6.58 16.46
CA GLN A 157 -0.84 5.90 17.75
C GLN A 157 0.67 5.84 18.05
N PRO A 158 1.28 6.94 18.51
CA PRO A 158 2.72 7.01 18.78
C PRO A 158 3.18 6.00 19.85
N GLU A 159 2.32 5.63 20.78
CA GLU A 159 2.63 4.58 21.79
C GLU A 159 2.80 3.19 21.17
N ILE A 160 2.03 2.89 20.11
CA ILE A 160 2.19 1.64 19.34
C ILE A 160 3.46 1.73 18.48
N GLN A 161 3.81 2.90 17.95
CA GLN A 161 5.07 3.11 17.22
C GLN A 161 6.28 2.81 18.11
N THR A 162 6.27 3.27 19.35
CA THR A 162 7.38 3.04 20.29
C THR A 162 7.46 1.57 20.68
N LYS A 163 6.32 0.92 20.89
CA LYS A 163 6.26 -0.51 21.21
C LYS A 163 6.64 -1.38 20.02
N LEU A 164 6.08 -1.11 18.83
CA LEU A 164 6.39 -1.85 17.59
C LEU A 164 7.81 -1.57 17.07
N ALA A 165 8.34 -0.34 17.25
CA ALA A 165 9.72 -0.06 16.94
C ALA A 165 10.67 -0.77 17.93
N ALA A 166 10.29 -0.89 19.19
CA ALA A 166 11.02 -1.67 20.20
C ALA A 166 10.89 -3.18 19.89
N ASP A 167 9.68 -3.67 19.61
CA ASP A 167 9.43 -5.06 19.26
C ASP A 167 10.08 -5.44 17.90
N GLN A 168 10.01 -4.56 16.89
CA GLN A 168 10.71 -4.74 15.62
C GLN A 168 12.23 -4.64 15.77
N GLN A 169 12.77 -3.83 16.68
CA GLN A 169 14.19 -3.84 16.98
C GLN A 169 14.62 -5.11 17.74
N VAL A 170 13.75 -5.62 18.61
CA VAL A 170 13.98 -6.90 19.30
C VAL A 170 13.81 -8.06 18.32
N GLU A 171 12.76 -8.08 17.48
CA GLU A 171 12.60 -9.09 16.40
C GLU A 171 13.71 -8.99 15.35
N ARG A 172 14.14 -7.79 14.94
CA ARG A 172 15.31 -7.62 14.05
C ARG A 172 16.61 -8.13 14.64
N ARG A 173 16.74 -8.09 15.98
CA ARG A 173 17.89 -8.64 16.70
C ARG A 173 17.76 -10.14 17.01
N GLN A 174 16.53 -10.68 17.03
CA GLN A 174 16.25 -12.08 17.30
C GLN A 174 15.99 -12.89 16.03
N SER A 175 15.75 -12.26 14.86
CA SER A 175 15.62 -13.02 13.62
C SER A 175 16.99 -13.55 13.23
N THR A 176 17.14 -14.85 13.33
CA THR A 176 18.31 -15.59 12.90
C THR A 176 18.65 -15.22 11.46
N ARG A 177 19.82 -14.62 11.25
CA ARG A 177 20.34 -14.37 9.92
C ARG A 177 21.10 -15.60 9.49
N ILE A 178 20.70 -16.19 8.38
CA ILE A 178 21.37 -17.35 7.84
C ILE A 178 22.21 -16.92 6.65
N ASP A 179 23.50 -17.23 6.70
CA ASP A 179 24.40 -17.09 5.56
C ASP A 179 24.13 -18.23 4.60
N TYR A 180 23.64 -17.89 3.41
CA TYR A 180 23.28 -18.87 2.41
C TYR A 180 23.53 -18.34 0.99
N ARG A 181 23.85 -19.25 0.08
CA ARG A 181 24.02 -18.92 -1.35
C ARG A 181 22.87 -19.48 -2.15
N MET A 182 22.01 -18.61 -2.64
CA MET A 182 20.79 -18.96 -3.35
C MET A 182 20.56 -18.00 -4.51
N ASP A 183 20.33 -18.56 -5.69
CA ASP A 183 20.01 -17.72 -6.87
C ASP A 183 18.71 -16.95 -6.65
N CYS A 184 18.71 -15.69 -7.08
CA CYS A 184 17.56 -14.82 -7.03
C CYS A 184 17.39 -14.00 -8.31
N ARG A 185 16.17 -13.53 -8.48
CA ARG A 185 15.77 -12.59 -9.52
C ARG A 185 15.20 -11.34 -8.85
N VAL A 186 15.70 -10.18 -9.24
CA VAL A 186 15.22 -8.88 -8.75
C VAL A 186 14.65 -8.12 -9.92
N GLN A 187 13.40 -7.70 -9.80
CA GLN A 187 12.74 -6.84 -10.78
C GLN A 187 12.58 -5.44 -10.18
N CYS A 188 13.15 -4.43 -10.84
CA CYS A 188 13.09 -3.04 -10.40
C CYS A 188 12.95 -2.13 -11.62
N SER A 189 11.99 -1.20 -11.61
CA SER A 189 11.78 -0.20 -12.67
C SER A 189 11.69 -0.76 -14.09
N GLY A 190 11.12 -1.97 -14.24
CA GLY A 190 11.00 -2.65 -15.54
C GLY A 190 12.21 -3.50 -15.93
N TYR A 191 13.33 -3.43 -15.21
CA TYR A 191 14.54 -4.22 -15.43
C TYR A 191 14.56 -5.47 -14.55
N ILE A 192 15.23 -6.52 -15.06
CA ILE A 192 15.40 -7.79 -14.36
C ILE A 192 16.88 -8.04 -14.13
N TYR A 193 17.24 -8.11 -12.87
CA TYR A 193 18.59 -8.46 -12.42
C TYR A 193 18.60 -9.89 -11.90
N ARG A 194 19.66 -10.61 -12.22
CA ARG A 194 19.92 -11.95 -11.66
C ARG A 194 21.07 -11.85 -10.69
N GLY A 195 20.96 -12.55 -9.58
CA GLY A 195 21.96 -12.49 -8.55
C GLY A 195 21.88 -13.66 -7.58
N MET A 196 22.52 -13.48 -6.46
CA MET A 196 22.62 -14.47 -5.40
C MET A 196 22.32 -13.82 -4.05
N ILE A 197 21.43 -14.41 -3.29
CA ILE A 197 21.22 -14.07 -1.88
C ILE A 197 22.37 -14.70 -1.10
N THR A 198 23.03 -13.91 -0.26
CA THR A 198 24.13 -14.38 0.59
C THR A 198 23.80 -14.33 2.06
N ASN A 199 22.79 -13.56 2.43
CA ASN A 199 22.30 -13.48 3.80
C ASN A 199 20.81 -13.07 3.75
N ILE A 200 19.96 -13.71 4.55
CA ILE A 200 18.52 -13.49 4.53
C ILE A 200 17.90 -13.65 5.92
N SER A 201 16.86 -12.87 6.16
CA SER A 201 15.98 -12.95 7.33
C SER A 201 14.55 -12.60 6.92
N LEU A 202 13.59 -12.66 7.83
CA LEU A 202 12.22 -12.20 7.58
C LEU A 202 12.13 -10.71 7.25
N GLY A 203 13.11 -9.90 7.66
CA GLY A 203 13.11 -8.45 7.44
C GLY A 203 13.81 -8.00 6.16
N GLY A 204 14.58 -8.86 5.48
CA GLY A 204 15.35 -8.48 4.29
C GLY A 204 16.47 -9.41 3.93
N ALA A 205 17.22 -9.05 2.90
CA ALA A 205 18.30 -9.86 2.39
C ALA A 205 19.50 -9.03 1.91
N ARG A 206 20.67 -9.67 1.86
CA ARG A 206 21.86 -9.19 1.18
C ARG A 206 22.01 -9.96 -0.12
N LEU A 207 22.19 -9.24 -1.22
CA LEU A 207 22.25 -9.78 -2.56
C LEU A 207 23.55 -9.36 -3.23
N PHE A 208 24.08 -10.24 -4.08
CA PHE A 208 25.10 -9.94 -5.09
C PHE A 208 24.45 -10.09 -6.45
N LEU A 209 24.36 -9.00 -7.21
CA LEU A 209 23.72 -8.97 -8.53
C LEU A 209 24.76 -9.16 -9.63
N ARG A 210 24.48 -10.05 -10.57
CA ARG A 210 25.35 -10.25 -11.73
C ARG A 210 25.12 -9.11 -12.74
N LYS A 211 26.11 -8.26 -12.98
CA LYS A 211 26.09 -7.12 -13.89
C LYS A 211 24.93 -6.14 -13.61
N LEU A 212 25.19 -5.15 -12.81
CA LEU A 212 24.43 -3.90 -12.86
C LEU A 212 24.80 -3.21 -14.17
N ASP A 213 23.82 -2.98 -15.03
CA ASP A 213 24.02 -2.15 -16.24
C ASP A 213 24.33 -0.71 -15.77
N PRO A 214 25.48 -0.13 -16.15
CA PRO A 214 25.81 1.25 -15.76
C PRO A 214 24.75 2.29 -16.18
N GLY A 215 23.94 1.99 -17.20
CA GLY A 215 22.82 2.83 -17.64
C GLY A 215 21.56 2.73 -16.76
N HIS A 216 21.47 1.77 -15.86
CA HIS A 216 20.28 1.52 -15.04
C HIS A 216 20.67 1.09 -13.61
N PRO A 217 21.27 2.00 -12.83
CA PRO A 217 21.66 1.69 -11.47
C PRO A 217 20.42 1.45 -10.59
N LEU A 218 20.46 0.40 -9.77
CA LEU A 218 19.53 0.25 -8.66
C LEU A 218 19.84 1.33 -7.64
N VAL A 219 18.99 2.35 -7.55
CA VAL A 219 19.17 3.44 -6.59
C VAL A 219 18.62 3.07 -5.22
N THR A 220 19.18 3.65 -4.16
CA THR A 220 18.64 3.55 -2.79
C THR A 220 17.19 4.03 -2.77
N ASP A 221 16.35 3.43 -1.94
CA ASP A 221 14.90 3.60 -1.84
C ASP A 221 14.07 3.14 -3.06
N ALA A 222 14.69 2.56 -4.09
CA ALA A 222 13.95 1.97 -5.19
C ALA A 222 13.11 0.79 -4.73
N ASP A 223 11.84 0.78 -5.15
CA ASP A 223 10.95 -0.36 -4.98
C ASP A 223 11.32 -1.47 -5.95
N CYS A 224 11.48 -2.67 -5.44
CA CYS A 224 11.80 -3.86 -6.22
C CYS A 224 10.98 -5.08 -5.78
N GLN A 225 10.89 -6.07 -6.63
CA GLN A 225 10.37 -7.39 -6.30
C GLN A 225 11.50 -8.38 -6.37
N VAL A 226 11.67 -9.19 -5.33
CA VAL A 226 12.64 -10.27 -5.31
C VAL A 226 11.95 -11.61 -5.35
N GLU A 227 12.50 -12.53 -6.14
CA GLU A 227 12.00 -13.88 -6.34
C GLU A 227 13.16 -14.86 -6.16
N PHE A 228 12.95 -15.92 -5.37
CA PHE A 228 13.91 -16.99 -5.15
C PHE A 228 13.19 -18.28 -4.76
N THR A 229 13.88 -19.41 -4.88
CA THR A 229 13.31 -20.72 -4.56
C THR A 229 14.10 -21.39 -3.43
N THR A 230 13.38 -21.79 -2.40
CA THR A 230 13.89 -22.59 -1.28
C THR A 230 13.54 -24.07 -1.47
N ALA A 231 14.06 -24.95 -0.61
CA ALA A 231 13.63 -26.34 -0.57
C ALA A 231 12.13 -26.53 -0.24
N TRP A 232 11.49 -25.50 0.29
CA TRP A 232 10.07 -25.49 0.73
C TRP A 232 9.13 -24.82 -0.25
N GLY A 233 9.66 -24.23 -1.32
CA GLY A 233 8.88 -23.57 -2.36
C GLY A 233 9.46 -22.22 -2.79
N GLN A 234 8.71 -21.57 -3.67
CA GLN A 234 9.05 -20.27 -4.21
C GLN A 234 8.63 -19.15 -3.26
N VAL A 235 9.51 -18.18 -3.10
CA VAL A 235 9.26 -16.96 -2.34
C VAL A 235 9.29 -15.77 -3.29
N ILE A 236 8.24 -14.97 -3.25
CA ILE A 236 8.14 -13.68 -3.95
C ILE A 236 7.89 -12.63 -2.88
N ALA A 237 8.72 -11.58 -2.84
CA ALA A 237 8.59 -10.50 -1.88
C ALA A 237 8.79 -9.15 -2.55
N ASN A 238 8.01 -8.15 -2.12
CA ASN A 238 8.29 -6.75 -2.45
C ASN A 238 9.31 -6.22 -1.44
N ALA A 239 10.25 -5.44 -1.93
CA ALA A 239 11.34 -4.92 -1.13
C ALA A 239 11.74 -3.51 -1.57
N LYS A 240 12.50 -2.84 -0.72
CA LYS A 240 13.20 -1.59 -1.05
C LYS A 240 14.70 -1.79 -0.99
N VAL A 241 15.43 -1.17 -1.90
CA VAL A 241 16.88 -1.08 -1.83
C VAL A 241 17.24 -0.13 -0.68
N VAL A 242 17.94 -0.65 0.33
CA VAL A 242 18.27 0.13 1.54
C VAL A 242 19.67 0.73 1.43
N GLU A 243 20.61 -0.04 0.89
CA GLU A 243 22.03 0.32 0.89
C GLU A 243 22.76 -0.43 -0.20
N HIS A 244 23.76 0.21 -0.79
CA HIS A 244 24.77 -0.46 -1.61
C HIS A 244 25.92 -0.92 -0.70
N GLY A 245 26.41 -2.13 -0.93
CA GLY A 245 27.56 -2.64 -0.22
C GLY A 245 28.87 -2.04 -0.71
N PRO A 246 30.00 -2.45 -0.13
CA PRO A 246 31.32 -1.99 -0.53
C PRO A 246 31.73 -2.45 -1.93
N ALA A 247 31.09 -3.48 -2.47
CA ALA A 247 31.25 -3.93 -3.85
C ALA A 247 30.13 -3.36 -4.71
N ASP A 248 30.43 -2.95 -5.94
CA ASP A 248 29.47 -2.33 -6.87
C ASP A 248 28.26 -3.21 -7.19
N ASP A 249 28.37 -4.50 -7.02
CA ASP A 249 27.34 -5.51 -7.24
C ASP A 249 26.61 -5.97 -5.97
N GLU A 250 27.00 -5.47 -4.80
CA GLU A 250 26.38 -5.80 -3.51
C GLU A 250 25.27 -4.82 -3.17
N ILE A 251 24.07 -5.33 -2.88
CA ILE A 251 22.95 -4.52 -2.37
C ILE A 251 22.31 -5.16 -1.13
N ARG A 252 21.76 -4.31 -0.28
CA ARG A 252 20.87 -4.71 0.82
C ARG A 252 19.47 -4.28 0.52
N ILE A 253 18.53 -5.21 0.70
CA ILE A 253 17.10 -4.94 0.55
C ILE A 253 16.37 -5.17 1.87
N SER A 254 15.35 -4.38 2.12
CA SER A 254 14.37 -4.59 3.20
C SER A 254 13.07 -5.05 2.60
N PHE A 255 12.51 -6.15 3.07
CA PHE A 255 11.19 -6.59 2.62
C PHE A 255 10.14 -5.61 3.10
N SER A 256 9.40 -5.05 2.17
CA SER A 256 8.28 -4.16 2.44
C SER A 256 6.96 -4.92 2.55
N PHE A 257 6.86 -6.05 1.87
CA PHE A 257 5.72 -6.95 1.92
C PHE A 257 6.10 -8.34 1.40
N ILE A 258 5.74 -9.36 2.16
CA ILE A 258 5.82 -10.76 1.75
C ILE A 258 4.40 -11.31 1.72
N PRO A 259 3.89 -11.83 0.60
CA PRO A 259 2.59 -12.50 0.55
C PRO A 259 2.52 -13.64 1.57
N PRO A 260 1.36 -13.90 2.21
CA PRO A 260 1.24 -14.90 3.29
C PRO A 260 1.76 -16.29 2.91
N ALA A 261 1.53 -16.73 1.67
CA ALA A 261 2.05 -18.01 1.17
C ALA A 261 3.59 -18.03 1.13
N SER A 262 4.20 -16.96 0.59
CA SER A 262 5.65 -16.80 0.54
C SER A 262 6.27 -16.62 1.94
N GLU A 263 5.57 -15.91 2.83
CA GLU A 263 6.00 -15.71 4.21
C GLU A 263 6.05 -17.03 4.97
N SER A 264 5.01 -17.88 4.83
CA SER A 264 4.99 -19.20 5.43
C SER A 264 6.14 -20.09 4.94
N VAL A 265 6.41 -20.06 3.63
CA VAL A 265 7.55 -20.80 3.04
C VAL A 265 8.87 -20.29 3.62
N LEU A 266 9.05 -18.96 3.69
CA LEU A 266 10.28 -18.36 4.21
C LEU A 266 10.48 -18.65 5.70
N LYS A 267 9.43 -18.52 6.53
CA LYS A 267 9.47 -18.84 7.96
C LYS A 267 9.86 -20.31 8.19
N ASN A 268 9.15 -21.23 7.56
CA ASN A 268 9.42 -22.65 7.68
C ASN A 268 10.84 -23.01 7.24
N TRP A 269 11.35 -22.34 6.20
CA TRP A 269 12.70 -22.57 5.72
C TRP A 269 13.76 -22.00 6.67
N LEU A 270 13.55 -20.84 7.26
CA LEU A 270 14.46 -20.23 8.25
C LEU A 270 14.51 -21.06 9.55
N GLU A 271 13.34 -21.51 10.06
CA GLU A 271 13.23 -22.26 11.32
C GLU A 271 13.82 -23.68 11.26
N LYS A 272 13.69 -24.37 10.12
CA LYS A 272 14.14 -25.77 10.00
C LYS A 272 15.60 -25.94 9.56
N LYS A 273 16.34 -24.87 9.45
CA LYS A 273 17.75 -24.90 9.09
C LYS A 273 18.68 -24.74 10.29
N ASP A 274 18.12 -24.50 11.48
CA ASP A 274 18.87 -24.50 12.75
C ASP A 274 19.00 -25.92 13.35
N ASP A 275 18.43 -26.94 12.70
CA ASP A 275 18.65 -28.38 12.97
C ASP A 275 19.62 -28.99 11.91
#